data_9b96f5c9786639c7df7e70318df8b004
#
_entry.id   9b96f5c9786639c7df7e70318df8b004
#
_cell.length_a   1.000
_cell.length_b   1.000
_cell.length_c   1.000
_cell.angle_alpha   90.00
_cell.angle_beta   90.00
_cell.angle_gamma   90.00
#
_symmetry.space_group_name_H-M   'P 1'
#
loop_
_entity.id
_entity.type
_entity.pdbx_description
1 polymer ?
#
loop_
_entity_poly.entity_id
_entity_poly.type
_entity_poly.pdbx_seq_one_letter_code
_entity_poly.pdbx_strand_id
1 'polypeptide(L)'
;MFKRRVALLVAIAFLMTIIVPGFLSAPTKAIAASKKPIVFKIYWGDSNAEPVDVWKTPIGKKVEQITGVRLQFEFIVGSDEETKAGIMLASGDLPDLINAHNVVNKFIEAGALVPMDNYIAKYGKNIKKWYDTKALKKLKYPKDGHIYYLTPFREESDPLYSFAGFWLPIYVLKENKWPVVRDIDTYFKIVKDAVKKHPTYNGKPTIGFTALTDSWRIYVLMQQPLRLEGYPNDGGWLIDEKTGVVKDSYTMPYAKTYYKILNQMWNEGLLDKEMFSQNYDQYLAKISSGRVVGFYDERWQIQSAIDSLEKQKLYDRIPIAMPVLKKGVKRDKYNVVTMGTGAGISITKKCKDPVAAFKFLDRMAQEDILKLINWGIQGQDYYVKNGKMYKTAQQIQNYMNPDYRKKQGIGGNIWFAFPRPPFDWTYSDKSGKISWDYSDQALEARYKPYEKEVLKAYKIKSFKDLFSPTWNSPYGYGWDIKLPDDLQAIQNQADDLQRRYITKAIMAKPGEYDKIWNEYLSKMKRIPLKKVIDFRQKEIQRRLKEWN
;
A
#
# COMPACT_ATOMS: atom_id res chain seq x y z
N MET A 1 -38.67 -57.33 -36.34
CA MET A 1 -38.43 -58.76 -36.70
C MET A 1 -37.05 -59.17 -36.26
N PHE A 2 -37.02 -60.25 -35.47
CA PHE A 2 -35.93 -61.20 -35.17
C PHE A 2 -34.66 -60.65 -34.52
N LYS A 3 -34.50 -60.87 -33.22
CA LYS A 3 -34.14 -62.05 -32.39
C LYS A 3 -32.65 -62.49 -32.57
N ARG A 4 -31.88 -62.28 -31.46
CA ARG A 4 -31.25 -63.27 -30.56
C ARG A 4 -30.18 -64.22 -31.20
N ARG A 5 -28.98 -64.23 -30.56
CA ARG A 5 -28.34 -65.32 -29.74
C ARG A 5 -26.82 -65.08 -29.69
N VAL A 6 -26.20 -64.91 -28.55
CA VAL A 6 -25.67 -65.79 -27.50
C VAL A 6 -24.69 -66.89 -28.05
N ALA A 7 -23.46 -66.81 -27.54
CA ALA A 7 -22.60 -67.85 -26.95
C ALA A 7 -21.14 -67.45 -27.12
N LEU A 8 -20.39 -67.20 -26.05
CA LEU A 8 -19.65 -68.12 -25.14
C LEU A 8 -18.66 -69.04 -25.82
N LEU A 9 -17.35 -68.86 -25.52
CA LEU A 9 -16.32 -69.88 -25.24
C LEU A 9 -14.92 -69.22 -25.23
N VAL A 10 -14.30 -69.19 -24.13
CA VAL A 10 -13.26 -70.01 -23.48
C VAL A 10 -11.82 -69.62 -23.84
N ALA A 11 -11.18 -69.16 -22.88
CA ALA A 11 -9.80 -69.08 -22.42
C ALA A 11 -8.76 -69.96 -23.16
N ILE A 12 -7.58 -69.37 -23.42
CA ILE A 12 -6.28 -70.00 -23.19
C ILE A 12 -5.27 -68.92 -22.77
N ALA A 13 -4.61 -69.20 -21.67
CA ALA A 13 -3.56 -68.42 -21.07
C ALA A 13 -2.26 -68.52 -21.84
N PHE A 14 -1.57 -67.36 -22.00
CA PHE A 14 -0.11 -67.40 -22.21
C PHE A 14 0.53 -66.43 -21.19
N LEU A 15 1.19 -67.01 -20.20
CA LEU A 15 2.14 -66.34 -19.35
C LEU A 15 3.33 -65.87 -20.19
N MET A 16 3.55 -64.55 -20.26
CA MET A 16 4.88 -64.00 -20.46
C MET A 16 5.19 -63.07 -19.29
N THR A 17 6.05 -63.56 -18.43
CA THR A 17 6.69 -62.79 -17.35
C THR A 17 7.62 -61.75 -17.95
N ILE A 18 7.23 -60.50 -17.89
CA ILE A 18 8.15 -59.37 -18.08
C ILE A 18 8.51 -58.86 -16.66
N ILE A 19 9.74 -59.10 -16.28
CA ILE A 19 10.37 -58.55 -15.08
C ILE A 19 10.53 -57.05 -15.31
N VAL A 20 9.69 -56.23 -14.66
CA VAL A 20 9.89 -54.80 -14.53
C VAL A 20 10.60 -54.58 -13.20
N PRO A 21 11.77 -53.89 -13.17
CA PRO A 21 12.43 -53.59 -11.89
C PRO A 21 11.52 -52.70 -11.04
N GLY A 22 11.26 -53.17 -9.83
CA GLY A 22 10.43 -52.48 -8.88
C GLY A 22 11.00 -51.09 -8.53
N PHE A 23 10.27 -50.04 -8.89
CA PHE A 23 10.39 -48.77 -8.19
C PHE A 23 9.79 -48.97 -6.79
N LEU A 24 10.65 -49.06 -5.81
CA LEU A 24 10.28 -48.91 -4.40
C LEU A 24 9.65 -47.53 -4.24
N SER A 25 8.33 -47.47 -4.30
CA SER A 25 7.58 -46.34 -3.79
C SER A 25 7.88 -46.21 -2.29
N ALA A 26 8.63 -45.18 -1.95
CA ALA A 26 8.78 -44.76 -0.55
C ALA A 26 7.38 -44.64 0.07
N PRO A 27 7.19 -45.09 1.32
CA PRO A 27 5.89 -45.01 1.96
C PRO A 27 5.52 -43.52 2.07
N THR A 28 4.44 -43.14 1.43
CA THR A 28 3.75 -41.87 1.69
C THR A 28 3.47 -41.86 3.17
N LYS A 29 4.16 -40.98 3.92
CA LYS A 29 3.87 -40.75 5.33
C LYS A 29 2.36 -40.49 5.42
N ALA A 30 1.65 -41.40 6.06
CA ALA A 30 0.25 -41.23 6.42
C ALA A 30 0.12 -39.86 7.11
N ILE A 31 -0.72 -39.00 6.56
CA ILE A 31 -1.08 -37.73 7.19
C ILE A 31 -1.73 -38.09 8.51
N ALA A 32 -1.02 -37.86 9.60
CA ALA A 32 -1.51 -38.06 10.96
C ALA A 32 -2.87 -37.33 11.07
N ALA A 33 -3.85 -38.00 11.68
CA ALA A 33 -5.18 -37.46 11.93
C ALA A 33 -5.06 -36.03 12.48
N SER A 34 -5.67 -35.04 11.83
CA SER A 34 -5.50 -33.64 12.14
C SER A 34 -5.97 -33.37 13.57
N LYS A 35 -5.04 -33.05 14.46
CA LYS A 35 -5.39 -32.41 15.73
C LYS A 35 -6.27 -31.19 15.38
N LYS A 36 -7.34 -30.97 16.18
CA LYS A 36 -8.17 -29.74 16.01
C LYS A 36 -7.24 -28.53 15.96
N PRO A 37 -7.42 -27.62 15.01
CA PRO A 37 -6.55 -26.44 14.90
C PRO A 37 -6.64 -25.60 16.17
N ILE A 38 -5.52 -24.98 16.55
CA ILE A 38 -5.51 -23.93 17.57
C ILE A 38 -6.26 -22.74 16.97
N VAL A 39 -7.24 -22.21 17.68
CA VAL A 39 -8.00 -21.04 17.22
C VAL A 39 -7.52 -19.81 18.00
N PHE A 40 -7.06 -18.80 17.27
CA PHE A 40 -6.78 -17.47 17.82
C PHE A 40 -7.80 -16.47 17.30
N LYS A 41 -8.35 -15.67 18.21
CA LYS A 41 -9.12 -14.47 17.82
C LYS A 41 -8.15 -13.36 17.44
N ILE A 42 -8.41 -12.70 16.32
CA ILE A 42 -7.63 -11.56 15.87
C ILE A 42 -8.53 -10.37 15.54
N TYR A 43 -8.23 -9.22 16.14
CA TYR A 43 -8.83 -7.95 15.72
C TYR A 43 -8.00 -7.31 14.62
N TRP A 44 -8.69 -6.86 13.56
CA TRP A 44 -8.09 -6.20 12.41
C TRP A 44 -8.52 -4.73 12.35
N GLY A 45 -7.64 -3.83 12.81
CA GLY A 45 -7.90 -2.41 12.99
C GLY A 45 -7.58 -1.54 11.76
N ASP A 46 -7.11 -2.13 10.64
CA ASP A 46 -6.89 -1.37 9.41
C ASP A 46 -8.24 -1.10 8.72
N SER A 47 -8.73 0.13 8.85
CA SER A 47 -10.00 0.58 8.26
C SER A 47 -9.97 0.71 6.72
N ASN A 48 -8.79 0.66 6.11
CA ASN A 48 -8.63 0.66 4.65
C ASN A 48 -8.61 -0.75 4.06
N ALA A 49 -8.48 -1.78 4.89
CA ALA A 49 -8.48 -3.15 4.43
C ALA A 49 -9.92 -3.64 4.17
N GLU A 50 -10.15 -4.26 3.02
CA GLU A 50 -11.41 -4.94 2.76
C GLU A 50 -11.61 -6.08 3.78
N PRO A 51 -12.78 -6.18 4.47
CA PRO A 51 -13.02 -7.17 5.51
C PRO A 51 -13.25 -8.57 4.90
N VAL A 52 -12.20 -9.20 4.44
CA VAL A 52 -12.21 -10.54 3.84
C VAL A 52 -11.61 -11.56 4.79
N ASP A 53 -12.40 -12.54 5.21
CA ASP A 53 -11.89 -13.69 5.97
C ASP A 53 -11.12 -14.63 5.04
N VAL A 54 -9.81 -14.39 4.93
CA VAL A 54 -8.92 -15.17 4.05
C VAL A 54 -8.80 -16.63 4.45
N TRP A 55 -9.11 -17.00 5.72
CA TRP A 55 -9.11 -18.41 6.17
C TRP A 55 -10.22 -19.24 5.54
N LYS A 56 -11.28 -18.61 5.02
CA LYS A 56 -12.34 -19.29 4.26
C LYS A 56 -11.96 -19.64 2.83
N THR A 57 -10.87 -19.07 2.32
CA THR A 57 -10.38 -19.31 0.95
C THR A 57 -9.61 -20.63 0.82
N PRO A 58 -9.41 -21.16 -0.40
CA PRO A 58 -8.58 -22.35 -0.63
C PRO A 58 -7.17 -22.23 -0.06
N ILE A 59 -6.53 -21.04 -0.20
CA ILE A 59 -5.20 -20.79 0.36
C ILE A 59 -5.24 -20.73 1.88
N GLY A 60 -6.21 -20.02 2.46
CA GLY A 60 -6.36 -19.97 3.92
C GLY A 60 -6.55 -21.34 4.56
N LYS A 61 -7.34 -22.21 3.94
CA LYS A 61 -7.50 -23.61 4.39
C LYS A 61 -6.18 -24.40 4.33
N LYS A 62 -5.35 -24.16 3.30
CA LYS A 62 -4.00 -24.79 3.23
C LYS A 62 -3.07 -24.21 4.29
N VAL A 63 -3.11 -22.91 4.55
CA VAL A 63 -2.35 -22.28 5.64
C VAL A 63 -2.74 -22.90 6.97
N GLU A 64 -4.05 -23.09 7.23
CA GLU A 64 -4.54 -23.78 8.44
C GLU A 64 -4.00 -25.22 8.55
N GLN A 65 -4.08 -25.99 7.46
CA GLN A 65 -3.55 -27.37 7.44
C GLN A 65 -2.06 -27.45 7.74
N ILE A 66 -1.27 -26.49 7.20
CA ILE A 66 0.19 -26.47 7.35
C ILE A 66 0.60 -25.96 8.72
N THR A 67 -0.09 -24.95 9.25
CA THR A 67 0.27 -24.30 10.52
C THR A 67 -0.39 -24.93 11.73
N GLY A 68 -1.50 -25.64 11.55
CA GLY A 68 -2.38 -26.10 12.64
C GLY A 68 -3.11 -24.97 13.34
N VAL A 69 -3.18 -23.76 12.76
CA VAL A 69 -3.79 -22.58 13.36
C VAL A 69 -4.89 -22.03 12.48
N ARG A 70 -6.02 -21.71 13.12
CA ARG A 70 -7.14 -20.97 12.53
C ARG A 70 -7.22 -19.60 13.15
N LEU A 71 -7.34 -18.55 12.33
CA LEU A 71 -7.67 -17.21 12.80
C LEU A 71 -9.16 -16.94 12.69
N GLN A 72 -9.72 -16.38 13.75
CA GLN A 72 -11.10 -15.87 13.78
C GLN A 72 -11.04 -14.36 13.77
N PHE A 73 -11.41 -13.75 12.64
CA PHE A 73 -11.30 -12.31 12.42
C PHE A 73 -12.47 -11.54 13.03
N GLU A 74 -12.12 -10.43 13.68
CA GLU A 74 -13.00 -9.30 13.96
C GLU A 74 -12.43 -8.09 13.23
N PHE A 75 -13.19 -7.54 12.28
CA PHE A 75 -12.78 -6.36 11.51
C PHE A 75 -13.38 -5.09 12.12
N ILE A 76 -12.64 -3.96 11.97
CA ILE A 76 -13.20 -2.65 12.28
C ILE A 76 -14.32 -2.33 11.29
N VAL A 77 -15.49 -1.97 11.79
CA VAL A 77 -16.66 -1.58 10.98
C VAL A 77 -17.36 -0.41 11.66
N GLY A 78 -17.63 0.65 10.89
CA GLY A 78 -18.48 1.77 11.35
C GLY A 78 -17.91 2.60 12.50
N SER A 79 -16.61 2.49 12.78
CA SER A 79 -15.91 3.24 13.82
C SER A 79 -14.53 3.64 13.33
N ASP A 80 -13.94 4.68 13.92
CA ASP A 80 -12.52 4.99 13.73
C ASP A 80 -11.63 4.14 14.66
N GLU A 81 -10.35 4.02 14.29
CA GLU A 81 -9.37 3.20 15.00
C GLU A 81 -9.18 3.64 16.46
N GLU A 82 -9.21 4.95 16.72
CA GLU A 82 -9.04 5.55 18.03
C GLU A 82 -10.17 5.20 18.99
N THR A 83 -11.41 5.38 18.54
CA THR A 83 -12.62 5.06 19.33
C THR A 83 -12.66 3.58 19.67
N LYS A 84 -12.40 2.70 18.68
CA LYS A 84 -12.43 1.24 18.91
C LYS A 84 -11.32 0.80 19.88
N ALA A 85 -10.11 1.35 19.74
CA ALA A 85 -9.02 1.07 20.67
C ALA A 85 -9.38 1.48 22.10
N GLY A 86 -9.98 2.68 22.29
CA GLY A 86 -10.44 3.15 23.59
C GLY A 86 -11.46 2.21 24.24
N ILE A 87 -12.45 1.73 23.47
CA ILE A 87 -13.46 0.76 23.94
C ILE A 87 -12.80 -0.55 24.39
N MET A 88 -11.92 -1.11 23.57
CA MET A 88 -11.23 -2.38 23.87
C MET A 88 -10.34 -2.28 25.11
N LEU A 89 -9.63 -1.18 25.27
CA LEU A 89 -8.76 -0.95 26.43
C LEU A 89 -9.57 -0.72 27.70
N ALA A 90 -10.67 0.06 27.63
CA ALA A 90 -11.54 0.34 28.77
C ALA A 90 -12.29 -0.91 29.25
N SER A 91 -12.78 -1.76 28.33
CA SER A 91 -13.47 -3.02 28.68
C SER A 91 -12.50 -4.13 29.12
N GLY A 92 -11.23 -4.06 28.70
CA GLY A 92 -10.26 -5.14 28.88
C GLY A 92 -10.57 -6.40 28.07
N ASP A 93 -11.55 -6.34 27.14
CA ASP A 93 -11.89 -7.42 26.22
C ASP A 93 -10.97 -7.34 25.00
N LEU A 94 -9.84 -8.02 25.09
CA LEU A 94 -8.81 -8.07 24.08
C LEU A 94 -8.78 -9.45 23.40
N PRO A 95 -8.63 -9.52 22.07
CA PRO A 95 -8.40 -10.78 21.35
C PRO A 95 -7.00 -11.34 21.67
N ASP A 96 -6.69 -12.53 21.14
CA ASP A 96 -5.36 -13.14 21.28
C ASP A 96 -4.28 -12.36 20.50
N LEU A 97 -4.63 -11.97 19.28
CA LEU A 97 -3.79 -11.20 18.35
C LEU A 97 -4.48 -9.89 17.97
N ILE A 98 -3.68 -8.90 17.64
CA ILE A 98 -4.20 -7.60 17.19
C ILE A 98 -3.31 -6.99 16.11
N ASN A 99 -3.92 -6.58 14.98
CA ASN A 99 -3.37 -5.57 14.10
C ASN A 99 -3.98 -4.23 14.50
N ALA A 100 -3.30 -3.52 15.41
CA ALA A 100 -3.79 -2.24 15.93
C ALA A 100 -3.56 -1.07 14.96
N HIS A 101 -2.89 -1.31 13.83
CA HIS A 101 -2.58 -0.33 12.79
C HIS A 101 -2.01 0.98 13.39
N ASN A 102 -2.65 2.13 13.13
CA ASN A 102 -2.12 3.42 13.57
C ASN A 102 -2.13 3.66 15.09
N VAL A 103 -2.90 2.88 15.85
CA VAL A 103 -3.12 3.11 17.29
C VAL A 103 -2.39 2.11 18.20
N VAL A 104 -1.40 1.40 17.67
CA VAL A 104 -0.64 0.37 18.43
C VAL A 104 -0.01 0.94 19.71
N ASN A 105 0.43 2.19 19.70
CA ASN A 105 1.03 2.82 20.88
C ASN A 105 0.09 2.89 22.08
N LYS A 106 -1.22 3.09 21.87
CA LYS A 106 -2.21 3.09 22.96
C LYS A 106 -2.23 1.73 23.68
N PHE A 107 -2.17 0.64 22.93
CA PHE A 107 -2.09 -0.70 23.51
C PHE A 107 -0.77 -0.98 24.22
N ILE A 108 0.36 -0.44 23.69
CA ILE A 108 1.67 -0.55 24.35
C ILE A 108 1.64 0.22 25.66
N GLU A 109 1.22 1.48 25.67
CA GLU A 109 1.20 2.36 26.84
C GLU A 109 0.21 1.89 27.91
N ALA A 110 -0.90 1.30 27.52
CA ALA A 110 -1.83 0.63 28.42
C ALA A 110 -1.29 -0.71 28.97
N GLY A 111 -0.09 -1.12 28.54
CA GLY A 111 0.50 -2.39 28.95
C GLY A 111 -0.28 -3.63 28.49
N ALA A 112 -1.05 -3.51 27.41
CA ALA A 112 -1.96 -4.55 26.90
C ALA A 112 -1.27 -5.59 26.03
N LEU A 113 -0.03 -5.31 25.56
CA LEU A 113 0.71 -6.17 24.64
C LEU A 113 1.86 -6.93 25.30
N VAL A 114 2.24 -8.04 24.70
CA VAL A 114 3.35 -8.90 25.13
C VAL A 114 4.63 -8.44 24.43
N PRO A 115 5.74 -8.14 25.17
CA PRO A 115 7.05 -7.94 24.58
C PRO A 115 7.54 -9.20 23.86
N MET A 116 8.00 -9.08 22.61
CA MET A 116 8.34 -10.24 21.78
C MET A 116 9.83 -10.55 21.71
N ASP A 117 10.71 -9.74 22.32
CA ASP A 117 12.17 -9.90 22.25
C ASP A 117 12.63 -11.33 22.58
N ASN A 118 12.18 -11.87 23.72
CA ASN A 118 12.52 -13.23 24.16
C ASN A 118 11.95 -14.30 23.22
N TYR A 119 10.77 -14.07 22.64
CA TYR A 119 10.17 -14.99 21.68
C TYR A 119 10.94 -14.98 20.35
N ILE A 120 11.34 -13.80 19.87
CA ILE A 120 12.20 -13.64 18.68
C ILE A 120 13.53 -14.37 18.91
N ALA A 121 14.16 -14.17 20.07
CA ALA A 121 15.43 -14.81 20.40
C ALA A 121 15.32 -16.33 20.36
N LYS A 122 14.30 -16.89 21.04
CA LYS A 122 14.14 -18.33 21.28
C LYS A 122 13.45 -19.07 20.13
N TYR A 123 12.44 -18.48 19.49
CA TYR A 123 11.58 -19.16 18.54
C TYR A 123 11.56 -18.53 17.14
N GLY A 124 12.12 -17.31 16.96
CA GLY A 124 12.03 -16.51 15.75
C GLY A 124 13.05 -16.92 14.66
N LYS A 125 13.10 -18.19 14.28
CA LYS A 125 14.04 -18.70 13.26
C LYS A 125 13.79 -18.06 11.88
N ASN A 126 12.54 -18.03 11.44
CA ASN A 126 12.16 -17.51 10.13
C ASN A 126 12.17 -15.98 10.13
N ILE A 127 11.74 -15.35 11.23
CA ILE A 127 11.82 -13.90 11.40
C ILE A 127 13.28 -13.43 11.32
N LYS A 128 14.20 -14.04 12.08
CA LYS A 128 15.64 -13.69 12.04
C LYS A 128 16.32 -13.99 10.70
N LYS A 129 15.74 -14.81 9.85
CA LYS A 129 16.23 -15.02 8.49
C LYS A 129 16.02 -13.80 7.60
N TRP A 130 14.89 -13.09 7.79
CA TRP A 130 14.49 -11.98 6.94
C TRP A 130 14.79 -10.61 7.56
N TYR A 131 14.71 -10.51 8.89
CA TYR A 131 14.93 -9.27 9.62
C TYR A 131 16.34 -9.29 10.21
N ASP A 132 17.20 -8.47 9.64
CA ASP A 132 18.53 -8.26 10.21
C ASP A 132 18.46 -7.45 11.51
N THR A 133 19.62 -7.27 12.14
CA THR A 133 19.71 -6.51 13.40
C THR A 133 19.22 -5.08 13.26
N LYS A 134 19.42 -4.44 12.09
CA LYS A 134 18.95 -3.06 11.83
C LYS A 134 17.43 -3.02 11.71
N ALA A 135 16.83 -3.96 10.97
CA ALA A 135 15.38 -4.07 10.85
C ALA A 135 14.71 -4.27 12.22
N LEU A 136 15.25 -5.17 13.06
CA LEU A 136 14.73 -5.40 14.42
C LEU A 136 14.89 -4.18 15.32
N LYS A 137 15.98 -3.39 15.19
CA LYS A 137 16.15 -2.13 15.92
C LYS A 137 15.05 -1.12 15.59
N LYS A 138 14.63 -1.04 14.32
CA LYS A 138 13.55 -0.13 13.87
C LYS A 138 12.19 -0.45 14.53
N LEU A 139 11.96 -1.68 14.97
CA LEU A 139 10.71 -2.11 15.64
C LEU A 139 10.68 -1.84 17.14
N LYS A 140 11.80 -1.46 17.75
CA LYS A 140 11.88 -1.21 19.18
C LYS A 140 11.07 0.02 19.57
N TYR A 141 10.21 -0.16 20.58
CA TYR A 141 9.47 0.95 21.16
C TYR A 141 10.43 1.90 21.90
N PRO A 142 10.40 3.22 21.61
CA PRO A 142 11.45 4.14 22.08
C PRO A 142 11.54 4.30 23.59
N LYS A 143 10.45 4.07 24.35
CA LYS A 143 10.42 4.30 25.80
C LYS A 143 11.09 3.18 26.62
N ASP A 144 11.02 1.93 26.13
CA ASP A 144 11.50 0.77 26.90
C ASP A 144 12.42 -0.17 26.09
N GLY A 145 12.57 0.06 24.80
CA GLY A 145 13.44 -0.71 23.91
C GLY A 145 12.92 -2.10 23.54
N HIS A 146 11.66 -2.43 23.84
CA HIS A 146 11.05 -3.71 23.50
C HIS A 146 10.33 -3.70 22.14
N ILE A 147 10.18 -4.88 21.54
CA ILE A 147 9.42 -5.11 20.31
C ILE A 147 8.04 -5.64 20.69
N TYR A 148 6.97 -4.95 20.32
CA TYR A 148 5.58 -5.29 20.63
C TYR A 148 4.75 -5.75 19.43
N TYR A 149 5.24 -5.53 18.22
CA TYR A 149 4.58 -5.92 16.97
C TYR A 149 5.60 -6.36 15.93
N LEU A 150 5.14 -7.19 15.01
CA LEU A 150 5.92 -7.61 13.85
C LEU A 150 5.26 -7.05 12.60
N THR A 151 5.89 -6.08 11.97
CA THR A 151 5.45 -5.49 10.70
C THR A 151 6.12 -6.21 9.52
N PRO A 152 5.54 -6.22 8.32
CA PRO A 152 6.25 -6.72 7.15
C PRO A 152 7.52 -5.90 6.89
N PHE A 153 8.60 -6.57 6.51
CA PHE A 153 9.81 -5.88 6.08
C PHE A 153 9.61 -5.38 4.64
N ARG A 154 9.17 -4.13 4.51
CA ARG A 154 8.78 -3.49 3.25
C ARG A 154 9.83 -2.45 2.87
N GLU A 155 10.80 -2.85 2.06
CA GLU A 155 11.75 -1.94 1.43
C GLU A 155 11.74 -2.10 -0.11
N GLU A 156 10.65 -2.66 -0.66
CA GLU A 156 10.42 -2.79 -2.09
C GLU A 156 9.66 -1.59 -2.67
N SER A 157 9.94 -1.27 -3.94
CA SER A 157 9.17 -0.32 -4.73
C SER A 157 8.37 -1.06 -5.81
N ASP A 158 7.24 -0.49 -6.27
CA ASP A 158 6.55 -1.03 -7.44
C ASP A 158 7.51 -1.05 -8.65
N PRO A 159 7.69 -2.20 -9.32
CA PRO A 159 8.62 -2.31 -10.45
C PRO A 159 8.08 -1.67 -11.73
N LEU A 160 6.78 -1.38 -11.81
CA LEU A 160 6.09 -0.93 -13.02
C LEU A 160 5.75 0.55 -12.99
N TYR A 161 5.34 1.06 -11.83
CA TYR A 161 4.74 2.38 -11.70
C TYR A 161 5.39 3.20 -10.60
N SER A 162 5.24 4.53 -10.69
CA SER A 162 5.45 5.41 -9.53
C SER A 162 4.30 5.25 -8.54
N PHE A 163 4.57 5.42 -7.25
CA PHE A 163 3.52 5.43 -6.23
C PHE A 163 2.53 6.57 -6.42
N ALA A 164 3.01 7.75 -6.75
CA ALA A 164 2.21 8.95 -6.93
C ALA A 164 2.70 9.80 -8.10
N GLY A 165 1.86 10.69 -8.58
CA GLY A 165 2.21 11.63 -9.63
C GLY A 165 1.15 12.68 -9.90
N PHE A 166 1.50 13.64 -10.73
CA PHE A 166 0.55 14.49 -11.42
C PHE A 166 0.06 13.76 -12.67
N TRP A 167 -1.21 13.47 -12.74
CA TRP A 167 -1.79 12.60 -13.76
C TRP A 167 -2.34 13.40 -14.93
N LEU A 168 -2.13 12.89 -16.16
CA LEU A 168 -2.72 13.40 -17.41
C LEU A 168 -3.26 12.23 -18.25
N PRO A 169 -4.44 12.34 -18.87
CA PRO A 169 -4.99 11.30 -19.73
C PRO A 169 -4.15 11.11 -21.01
N ILE A 170 -4.14 9.91 -21.53
CA ILE A 170 -3.38 9.52 -22.74
C ILE A 170 -3.70 10.46 -23.91
N TYR A 171 -4.99 10.83 -24.13
CA TYR A 171 -5.34 11.72 -25.23
C TYR A 171 -4.66 13.09 -25.14
N VAL A 172 -4.54 13.64 -23.93
CA VAL A 172 -3.83 14.91 -23.69
C VAL A 172 -2.35 14.78 -24.03
N LEU A 173 -1.73 13.67 -23.64
CA LEU A 173 -0.34 13.40 -23.95
C LEU A 173 -0.11 13.22 -25.46
N LYS A 174 -0.99 12.51 -26.16
CA LYS A 174 -0.97 12.35 -27.62
C LYS A 174 -1.07 13.69 -28.34
N GLU A 175 -2.04 14.51 -27.98
CA GLU A 175 -2.27 15.82 -28.59
C GLU A 175 -1.10 16.79 -28.40
N ASN A 176 -0.37 16.66 -27.31
CA ASN A 176 0.83 17.43 -27.02
C ASN A 176 2.12 16.73 -27.49
N LYS A 177 2.05 15.69 -28.34
CA LYS A 177 3.20 14.96 -28.90
C LYS A 177 4.06 14.29 -27.83
N TRP A 178 3.44 13.71 -26.81
CA TRP A 178 4.05 12.92 -25.76
C TRP A 178 5.11 13.66 -24.94
N PRO A 179 4.82 14.83 -24.33
CA PRO A 179 5.79 15.53 -23.52
C PRO A 179 6.06 14.78 -22.22
N VAL A 180 7.31 14.69 -21.81
CA VAL A 180 7.65 14.35 -20.42
C VAL A 180 7.49 15.62 -19.59
N VAL A 181 6.34 15.77 -18.92
CA VAL A 181 6.01 16.96 -18.14
C VAL A 181 6.77 16.94 -16.81
N ARG A 182 7.74 17.84 -16.66
CA ARG A 182 8.66 17.86 -15.52
C ARG A 182 8.52 19.07 -14.60
N ASP A 183 7.72 20.06 -14.98
CA ASP A 183 7.49 21.24 -14.15
C ASP A 183 6.00 21.60 -14.07
N ILE A 184 5.63 22.23 -12.96
CA ILE A 184 4.23 22.53 -12.62
C ILE A 184 3.60 23.57 -13.53
N ASP A 185 4.37 24.53 -14.04
CA ASP A 185 3.84 25.58 -14.91
C ASP A 185 3.45 24.98 -16.26
N THR A 186 4.31 24.13 -16.83
CA THR A 186 4.02 23.35 -18.04
C THR A 186 2.81 22.43 -17.83
N TYR A 187 2.72 21.77 -16.68
CA TYR A 187 1.60 20.89 -16.35
C TYR A 187 0.27 21.66 -16.37
N PHE A 188 0.17 22.76 -15.64
CA PHE A 188 -1.07 23.54 -15.59
C PHE A 188 -1.39 24.24 -16.92
N LYS A 189 -0.36 24.63 -17.69
CA LYS A 189 -0.58 25.11 -19.06
C LYS A 189 -1.25 24.05 -19.93
N ILE A 190 -0.76 22.80 -19.91
CA ILE A 190 -1.36 21.67 -20.65
C ILE A 190 -2.79 21.43 -20.19
N VAL A 191 -3.06 21.44 -18.88
CA VAL A 191 -4.41 21.29 -18.34
C VAL A 191 -5.35 22.39 -18.87
N LYS A 192 -4.91 23.64 -18.83
CA LYS A 192 -5.70 24.80 -19.33
C LYS A 192 -5.98 24.71 -20.82
N ASP A 193 -4.96 24.36 -21.61
CA ASP A 193 -5.09 24.20 -23.06
C ASP A 193 -6.05 23.05 -23.42
N ALA A 194 -5.98 21.93 -22.68
CA ALA A 194 -6.88 20.80 -22.89
C ALA A 194 -8.35 21.14 -22.56
N VAL A 195 -8.62 21.85 -21.46
CA VAL A 195 -9.99 22.33 -21.14
C VAL A 195 -10.52 23.29 -22.22
N LYS A 196 -9.69 24.22 -22.71
CA LYS A 196 -10.07 25.16 -23.77
C LYS A 196 -10.39 24.41 -25.05
N LYS A 197 -9.62 23.38 -25.39
CA LYS A 197 -9.81 22.59 -26.61
C LYS A 197 -11.01 21.64 -26.53
N HIS A 198 -11.23 21.07 -25.35
CA HIS A 198 -12.30 20.10 -25.06
C HIS A 198 -13.13 20.57 -23.86
N PRO A 199 -13.97 21.62 -24.01
CA PRO A 199 -14.69 22.21 -22.88
C PRO A 199 -15.74 21.28 -22.29
N THR A 200 -16.18 20.27 -23.07
CA THR A 200 -17.15 19.26 -22.62
C THR A 200 -16.73 17.86 -23.06
N TYR A 201 -17.17 16.85 -22.31
CA TYR A 201 -17.08 15.44 -22.66
C TYR A 201 -18.39 14.73 -22.29
N ASN A 202 -19.01 14.02 -23.28
CA ASN A 202 -20.31 13.37 -23.14
C ASN A 202 -21.39 14.31 -22.57
N GLY A 203 -21.45 15.53 -23.11
CA GLY A 203 -22.44 16.56 -22.74
C GLY A 203 -22.23 17.19 -21.35
N LYS A 204 -21.16 16.85 -20.63
CA LYS A 204 -20.83 17.42 -19.30
C LYS A 204 -19.55 18.26 -19.38
N PRO A 205 -19.41 19.30 -18.54
CA PRO A 205 -18.20 20.12 -18.51
C PRO A 205 -16.95 19.28 -18.19
N THR A 206 -15.86 19.55 -18.93
CA THR A 206 -14.54 19.02 -18.60
C THR A 206 -14.03 19.63 -17.31
N ILE A 207 -13.41 18.83 -16.45
CA ILE A 207 -12.81 19.26 -15.21
C ILE A 207 -11.31 19.42 -15.44
N GLY A 208 -10.79 20.65 -15.26
CA GLY A 208 -9.38 20.91 -15.48
C GLY A 208 -8.50 20.22 -14.46
N PHE A 209 -8.74 20.49 -13.17
CA PHE A 209 -8.01 19.85 -12.08
C PHE A 209 -8.96 19.55 -10.92
N THR A 210 -8.83 18.35 -10.36
CA THR A 210 -9.57 17.94 -9.15
C THR A 210 -8.62 17.41 -8.07
N ALA A 211 -9.09 17.38 -6.84
CA ALA A 211 -8.42 16.76 -5.71
C ALA A 211 -9.45 16.19 -4.75
N LEU A 212 -9.05 15.21 -3.96
CA LEU A 212 -9.87 14.66 -2.89
C LEU A 212 -9.47 15.28 -1.56
N THR A 213 -10.46 15.80 -0.82
CA THR A 213 -10.23 16.47 0.47
C THR A 213 -11.01 15.82 1.62
N ASP A 214 -11.66 14.70 1.34
CA ASP A 214 -12.41 13.91 2.31
C ASP A 214 -11.47 13.24 3.33
N SER A 215 -11.75 13.44 4.62
CA SER A 215 -11.01 12.82 5.71
C SER A 215 -9.50 13.14 5.66
N TRP A 216 -8.64 12.14 5.89
CA TRP A 216 -7.18 12.25 5.82
C TRP A 216 -6.67 12.56 4.39
N ARG A 217 -7.45 12.29 3.36
CA ARG A 217 -7.07 12.45 1.95
C ARG A 217 -6.79 13.90 1.55
N ILE A 218 -7.25 14.88 2.33
CA ILE A 218 -6.87 16.29 2.12
C ILE A 218 -5.35 16.49 2.18
N TYR A 219 -4.62 15.63 2.88
CA TYR A 219 -3.16 15.70 2.91
C TYR A 219 -2.53 15.43 1.56
N VAL A 220 -3.18 14.68 0.66
CA VAL A 220 -2.70 14.46 -0.72
C VAL A 220 -2.65 15.80 -1.47
N LEU A 221 -3.64 16.69 -1.27
CA LEU A 221 -3.60 18.05 -1.80
C LEU A 221 -2.56 18.92 -1.06
N MET A 222 -2.55 18.87 0.26
CA MET A 222 -1.72 19.76 1.08
C MET A 222 -0.23 19.48 0.96
N GLN A 223 0.18 18.24 0.65
CA GLN A 223 1.58 17.85 0.50
C GLN A 223 2.17 18.14 -0.90
N GLN A 224 1.34 18.53 -1.87
CA GLN A 224 1.83 18.80 -3.23
C GLN A 224 2.95 19.85 -3.27
N PRO A 225 2.89 20.97 -2.51
CA PRO A 225 3.99 21.94 -2.48
C PRO A 225 5.32 21.33 -2.02
N LEU A 226 5.30 20.47 -0.99
CA LEU A 226 6.49 19.80 -0.47
C LEU A 226 7.12 18.87 -1.52
N ARG A 227 6.26 18.10 -2.22
CA ARG A 227 6.71 17.25 -3.32
C ARG A 227 7.32 18.04 -4.46
N LEU A 228 6.70 19.16 -4.86
CA LEU A 228 7.21 20.01 -5.94
C LEU A 228 8.62 20.54 -5.65
N GLU A 229 8.96 20.74 -4.38
CA GLU A 229 10.32 21.07 -3.93
C GLU A 229 11.25 19.83 -3.86
N GLY A 230 10.77 18.63 -4.20
CA GLY A 230 11.56 17.39 -4.27
C GLY A 230 11.78 16.69 -2.93
N TYR A 231 11.03 17.05 -1.87
CA TYR A 231 11.15 16.45 -0.54
C TYR A 231 10.39 15.13 -0.41
N PRO A 232 10.77 14.27 0.56
CA PRO A 232 10.11 13.01 0.85
C PRO A 232 8.65 13.18 1.29
N ASN A 233 7.90 12.07 1.26
CA ASN A 233 6.56 12.00 1.84
C ASN A 233 6.64 11.84 3.37
N ASP A 234 6.77 12.95 4.07
CA ASP A 234 6.87 13.02 5.53
C ASP A 234 5.61 13.60 6.21
N GLY A 235 4.47 13.57 5.52
CA GLY A 235 3.19 13.97 6.12
C GLY A 235 3.06 15.47 6.41
N GLY A 236 3.66 16.32 5.58
CA GLY A 236 3.64 17.77 5.80
C GLY A 236 4.79 18.31 6.64
N TRP A 237 5.73 17.46 7.00
CA TRP A 237 6.95 17.85 7.70
C TRP A 237 8.11 18.01 6.72
N LEU A 238 8.77 19.15 6.77
CA LEU A 238 10.06 19.36 6.11
C LEU A 238 11.15 18.87 7.05
N ILE A 239 11.84 17.79 6.67
CA ILE A 239 12.88 17.17 7.48
C ILE A 239 14.22 17.29 6.77
N ASP A 240 15.20 17.86 7.44
CA ASP A 240 16.58 17.81 7.00
C ASP A 240 17.20 16.43 7.31
N GLU A 241 17.54 15.68 6.29
CA GLU A 241 18.01 14.29 6.42
C GLU A 241 19.38 14.14 7.09
N LYS A 242 20.16 15.23 7.20
CA LYS A 242 21.48 15.21 7.80
C LYS A 242 21.45 15.62 9.26
N THR A 243 20.68 16.66 9.57
CA THR A 243 20.62 17.26 10.91
C THR A 243 19.43 16.82 11.73
N GLY A 244 18.42 16.25 11.07
CA GLY A 244 17.15 15.88 11.70
C GLY A 244 16.27 17.08 12.07
N VAL A 245 16.58 18.29 11.60
CA VAL A 245 15.77 19.48 11.83
C VAL A 245 14.42 19.33 11.15
N VAL A 246 13.34 19.58 11.92
CA VAL A 246 11.95 19.45 11.48
C VAL A 246 11.28 20.83 11.43
N LYS A 247 10.51 21.09 10.35
CA LYS A 247 9.70 22.30 10.19
C LYS A 247 8.30 21.94 9.66
N ASP A 248 7.30 22.75 9.98
CA ASP A 248 5.98 22.66 9.37
C ASP A 248 6.03 23.15 7.92
N SER A 249 5.75 22.27 6.94
CA SER A 249 5.83 22.59 5.52
C SER A 249 4.66 23.46 5.03
N TYR A 250 3.52 23.41 5.69
CA TYR A 250 2.29 24.11 5.27
C TYR A 250 2.32 25.62 5.51
N THR A 251 3.26 26.12 6.30
CA THR A 251 3.47 27.55 6.53
C THR A 251 4.61 28.13 5.70
N MET A 252 5.28 27.31 4.87
CA MET A 252 6.45 27.72 4.10
C MET A 252 6.07 28.61 2.88
N PRO A 253 7.01 29.46 2.42
CA PRO A 253 6.77 30.32 1.24
C PRO A 253 6.38 29.57 -0.02
N TYR A 254 6.93 28.37 -0.28
CA TYR A 254 6.58 27.55 -1.43
C TYR A 254 5.14 27.04 -1.36
N ALA A 255 4.63 26.73 -0.17
CA ALA A 255 3.23 26.35 0.04
C ALA A 255 2.29 27.52 -0.31
N LYS A 256 2.61 28.75 0.18
CA LYS A 256 1.90 29.96 -0.20
C LYS A 256 1.82 30.14 -1.72
N THR A 257 2.95 30.00 -2.39
CA THR A 257 3.05 30.15 -3.86
C THR A 257 2.16 29.14 -4.58
N TYR A 258 2.24 27.88 -4.20
CA TYR A 258 1.46 26.83 -4.85
C TYR A 258 -0.04 26.97 -4.64
N TYR A 259 -0.49 27.21 -3.42
CA TYR A 259 -1.94 27.42 -3.17
C TYR A 259 -2.47 28.69 -3.82
N LYS A 260 -1.61 29.71 -4.06
CA LYS A 260 -1.98 30.88 -4.85
C LYS A 260 -2.23 30.54 -6.32
N ILE A 261 -1.45 29.61 -6.90
CA ILE A 261 -1.72 29.08 -8.24
C ILE A 261 -3.08 28.37 -8.27
N LEU A 262 -3.37 27.54 -7.27
CA LEU A 262 -4.69 26.88 -7.19
C LEU A 262 -5.83 27.90 -7.01
N ASN A 263 -5.64 28.98 -6.25
CA ASN A 263 -6.61 30.07 -6.14
C ASN A 263 -6.88 30.74 -7.50
N GLN A 264 -5.83 30.98 -8.28
CA GLN A 264 -5.99 31.54 -9.64
C GLN A 264 -6.81 30.58 -10.52
N MET A 265 -6.48 29.29 -10.51
CA MET A 265 -7.22 28.27 -11.25
C MET A 265 -8.67 28.11 -10.79
N TRP A 266 -8.94 28.29 -9.48
CA TRP A 266 -10.29 28.31 -8.92
C TRP A 266 -11.11 29.46 -9.53
N ASN A 267 -10.56 30.66 -9.54
CA ASN A 267 -11.21 31.85 -10.10
C ASN A 267 -11.36 31.80 -11.63
N GLU A 268 -10.47 31.06 -12.32
CA GLU A 268 -10.58 30.81 -13.77
C GLU A 268 -11.58 29.66 -14.09
N GLY A 269 -12.17 29.00 -13.10
CA GLY A 269 -13.11 27.89 -13.31
C GLY A 269 -12.44 26.59 -13.77
N LEU A 270 -11.13 26.45 -13.61
CA LEU A 270 -10.37 25.26 -13.99
C LEU A 270 -10.36 24.17 -12.90
N LEU A 271 -10.58 24.55 -11.63
CA LEU A 271 -10.71 23.58 -10.56
C LEU A 271 -12.13 23.02 -10.47
N ASP A 272 -12.21 21.76 -10.08
CA ASP A 272 -13.47 21.11 -9.73
C ASP A 272 -14.15 21.86 -8.58
N LYS A 273 -15.34 22.42 -8.83
CA LYS A 273 -16.06 23.19 -7.81
C LYS A 273 -16.48 22.38 -6.58
N GLU A 274 -16.55 21.06 -6.72
CA GLU A 274 -16.92 20.16 -5.64
C GLU A 274 -15.71 19.54 -4.94
N MET A 275 -14.47 19.90 -5.31
CA MET A 275 -13.25 19.25 -4.77
C MET A 275 -13.13 19.32 -3.26
N PHE A 276 -13.77 20.30 -2.62
CA PHE A 276 -13.75 20.46 -1.15
C PHE A 276 -14.98 19.88 -0.43
N SER A 277 -15.93 19.30 -1.17
CA SER A 277 -17.15 18.72 -0.61
C SER A 277 -17.44 17.30 -1.09
N GLN A 278 -16.74 16.82 -2.12
CA GLN A 278 -16.92 15.47 -2.65
C GLN A 278 -16.33 14.42 -1.70
N ASN A 279 -17.00 13.27 -1.60
CA ASN A 279 -16.45 12.08 -0.96
C ASN A 279 -15.59 11.26 -1.96
N TYR A 280 -14.99 10.18 -1.44
CA TYR A 280 -14.09 9.32 -2.22
C TYR A 280 -14.77 8.70 -3.45
N ASP A 281 -16.00 8.19 -3.30
CA ASP A 281 -16.72 7.57 -4.40
C ASP A 281 -17.08 8.58 -5.51
N GLN A 282 -17.47 9.79 -5.13
CA GLN A 282 -17.74 10.89 -6.08
C GLN A 282 -16.48 11.30 -6.83
N TYR A 283 -15.35 11.37 -6.16
CA TYR A 283 -14.05 11.64 -6.77
C TYR A 283 -13.68 10.57 -7.81
N LEU A 284 -13.77 9.28 -7.43
CA LEU A 284 -13.51 8.17 -8.34
C LEU A 284 -14.47 8.14 -9.53
N ALA A 285 -15.76 8.44 -9.31
CA ALA A 285 -16.75 8.52 -10.36
C ALA A 285 -16.44 9.62 -11.39
N LYS A 286 -15.91 10.77 -10.96
CA LYS A 286 -15.48 11.84 -11.87
C LYS A 286 -14.32 11.38 -12.75
N ILE A 287 -13.29 10.75 -12.18
CA ILE A 287 -12.15 10.21 -12.94
C ILE A 287 -12.64 9.11 -13.89
N SER A 288 -13.46 8.16 -13.43
CA SER A 288 -14.02 7.06 -14.20
C SER A 288 -14.92 7.54 -15.37
N SER A 289 -15.49 8.75 -15.29
CA SER A 289 -16.26 9.33 -16.38
C SER A 289 -15.40 9.79 -17.57
N GLY A 290 -14.08 9.85 -17.42
CA GLY A 290 -13.13 10.29 -18.45
C GLY A 290 -13.09 11.79 -18.70
N ARG A 291 -13.79 12.64 -17.89
CA ARG A 291 -13.86 14.09 -18.08
C ARG A 291 -12.85 14.91 -17.26
N VAL A 292 -12.06 14.26 -16.40
CA VAL A 292 -10.99 14.90 -15.61
C VAL A 292 -9.71 14.95 -16.43
N VAL A 293 -9.11 16.14 -16.56
CA VAL A 293 -7.84 16.35 -17.26
C VAL A 293 -6.64 16.19 -16.35
N GLY A 294 -6.69 16.74 -15.15
CA GLY A 294 -5.57 16.76 -14.24
C GLY A 294 -5.97 16.49 -12.80
N PHE A 295 -5.07 15.82 -12.09
CA PHE A 295 -5.12 15.64 -10.63
C PHE A 295 -3.75 15.17 -10.15
N TYR A 296 -3.54 15.24 -8.82
CA TYR A 296 -2.42 14.61 -8.16
C TYR A 296 -2.94 13.58 -7.17
N ASP A 297 -2.48 12.34 -7.25
CA ASP A 297 -2.85 11.29 -6.30
C ASP A 297 -1.87 10.12 -6.30
N GLU A 298 -2.05 9.24 -5.33
CA GLU A 298 -1.42 7.93 -5.24
C GLU A 298 -2.10 6.95 -6.19
N ARG A 299 -1.30 6.12 -6.90
CA ARG A 299 -1.85 5.15 -7.84
C ARG A 299 -2.88 4.21 -7.19
N TRP A 300 -2.61 3.72 -6.00
CA TRP A 300 -3.51 2.79 -5.31
C TRP A 300 -4.88 3.41 -4.98
N GLN A 301 -4.96 4.71 -4.77
CA GLN A 301 -6.24 5.41 -4.54
C GLN A 301 -7.11 5.45 -5.79
N ILE A 302 -6.53 5.59 -6.97
CA ILE A 302 -7.28 5.75 -8.23
C ILE A 302 -7.39 4.46 -9.05
N GLN A 303 -6.88 3.33 -8.56
CA GLN A 303 -6.85 2.08 -9.33
C GLN A 303 -8.24 1.64 -9.79
N SER A 304 -9.25 1.73 -8.92
CA SER A 304 -10.63 1.37 -9.29
C SER A 304 -11.23 2.27 -10.38
N ALA A 305 -10.83 3.55 -10.43
CA ALA A 305 -11.23 4.44 -11.53
C ALA A 305 -10.54 4.06 -12.84
N ILE A 306 -9.26 3.69 -12.80
CA ILE A 306 -8.54 3.16 -13.98
C ILE A 306 -9.22 1.89 -14.48
N ASP A 307 -9.51 0.93 -13.60
CA ASP A 307 -10.19 -0.32 -13.94
C ASP A 307 -11.58 -0.07 -14.57
N SER A 308 -12.29 0.95 -14.09
CA SER A 308 -13.57 1.36 -14.64
C SER A 308 -13.43 1.93 -16.07
N LEU A 309 -12.44 2.80 -16.31
CA LEU A 309 -12.14 3.32 -17.66
C LEU A 309 -11.79 2.19 -18.63
N GLU A 310 -11.04 1.19 -18.19
CA GLU A 310 -10.71 0.01 -18.98
C GLU A 310 -11.95 -0.82 -19.35
N LYS A 311 -12.83 -1.10 -18.37
CA LYS A 311 -14.09 -1.82 -18.59
C LYS A 311 -14.96 -1.09 -19.63
N GLN A 312 -14.94 0.24 -19.61
CA GLN A 312 -15.63 1.09 -20.58
C GLN A 312 -14.90 1.21 -21.93
N LYS A 313 -13.69 0.63 -22.06
CA LYS A 313 -12.81 0.76 -23.23
C LYS A 313 -12.38 2.20 -23.55
N LEU A 314 -12.38 3.07 -22.55
CA LEU A 314 -11.97 4.46 -22.65
C LEU A 314 -10.45 4.61 -22.48
N TYR A 315 -9.69 3.86 -23.27
CA TYR A 315 -8.22 3.73 -23.11
C TYR A 315 -7.50 5.08 -23.23
N ASP A 316 -7.93 5.97 -24.11
CA ASP A 316 -7.34 7.30 -24.27
C ASP A 316 -7.63 8.23 -23.08
N ARG A 317 -8.60 7.88 -22.23
CA ARG A 317 -8.94 8.64 -21.01
C ARG A 317 -8.19 8.14 -19.77
N ILE A 318 -7.45 7.04 -19.90
CA ILE A 318 -6.66 6.51 -18.77
C ILE A 318 -5.55 7.49 -18.43
N PRO A 319 -5.41 7.85 -17.13
CA PRO A 319 -4.40 8.79 -16.70
C PRO A 319 -3.03 8.12 -16.57
N ILE A 320 -1.99 8.85 -16.97
CA ILE A 320 -0.57 8.48 -16.83
C ILE A 320 0.10 9.50 -15.90
N ALA A 321 0.87 8.99 -14.94
CA ALA A 321 1.60 9.84 -13.98
C ALA A 321 2.80 10.52 -14.64
N MET A 322 2.98 11.82 -14.37
CA MET A 322 4.11 12.62 -14.83
C MET A 322 4.99 13.04 -13.64
N PRO A 323 6.33 13.09 -13.82
CA PRO A 323 7.31 13.44 -12.79
C PRO A 323 7.41 14.95 -12.58
N VAL A 324 6.30 15.58 -12.25
CA VAL A 324 6.20 17.05 -12.14
C VAL A 324 6.81 17.52 -10.82
N LEU A 325 7.73 18.48 -10.93
CA LEU A 325 8.37 19.17 -9.81
C LEU A 325 8.28 20.69 -10.04
N LYS A 326 8.86 21.48 -9.15
CA LYS A 326 9.13 22.88 -9.40
C LYS A 326 10.30 23.04 -10.35
N LYS A 327 10.27 24.03 -11.23
CA LYS A 327 11.35 24.32 -12.15
C LYS A 327 12.69 24.47 -11.41
N GLY A 328 13.70 23.73 -11.87
CA GLY A 328 15.05 23.70 -11.27
C GLY A 328 15.27 22.64 -10.20
N VAL A 329 14.24 22.01 -9.67
CA VAL A 329 14.37 20.84 -8.79
C VAL A 329 14.75 19.62 -9.62
N LYS A 330 15.84 18.94 -9.26
CA LYS A 330 16.42 17.86 -10.07
C LYS A 330 16.00 16.46 -9.63
N ARG A 331 15.61 16.29 -8.38
CA ARG A 331 15.33 14.97 -7.80
C ARG A 331 14.05 14.98 -6.99
N ASP A 332 13.19 14.03 -7.32
CA ASP A 332 12.01 13.70 -6.53
C ASP A 332 12.37 12.62 -5.50
N LYS A 333 12.21 12.93 -4.22
CA LYS A 333 12.40 11.98 -3.12
C LYS A 333 11.07 11.45 -2.58
N TYR A 334 9.96 11.80 -3.19
CA TYR A 334 8.63 11.46 -2.68
C TYR A 334 8.39 9.94 -2.62
N ASN A 335 8.90 9.20 -3.59
CA ASN A 335 8.82 7.75 -3.59
C ASN A 335 9.84 7.17 -2.58
N VAL A 336 9.42 7.11 -1.33
CA VAL A 336 10.22 6.60 -0.21
C VAL A 336 10.15 5.08 -0.17
N VAL A 337 11.30 4.45 0.00
CA VAL A 337 11.42 3.03 0.33
C VAL A 337 12.01 2.93 1.73
N THR A 338 11.24 2.40 2.65
CA THR A 338 11.68 2.17 4.03
C THR A 338 10.78 1.18 4.74
N MET A 339 11.31 0.53 5.76
CA MET A 339 10.50 -0.26 6.67
C MET A 339 9.58 0.66 7.49
N GLY A 340 8.26 0.47 7.35
CA GLY A 340 7.28 1.19 8.17
C GLY A 340 7.35 0.75 9.62
N THR A 341 7.03 1.66 10.54
CA THR A 341 6.89 1.36 11.97
C THR A 341 5.45 1.63 12.42
N GLY A 342 4.96 0.86 13.39
CA GLY A 342 3.63 1.08 13.98
C GLY A 342 2.47 0.26 13.41
N ALA A 343 2.62 -0.39 12.26
CA ALA A 343 1.62 -1.32 11.73
C ALA A 343 2.18 -2.73 11.69
N GLY A 344 1.41 -3.71 12.14
CA GLY A 344 1.84 -5.11 12.20
C GLY A 344 1.01 -5.90 13.20
N ILE A 345 1.39 -7.14 13.46
CA ILE A 345 0.63 -8.02 14.36
C ILE A 345 1.31 -8.09 15.72
N SER A 346 0.52 -7.83 16.75
CA SER A 346 0.88 -7.92 18.16
C SER A 346 0.20 -9.12 18.83
N ILE A 347 0.79 -9.61 19.91
CA ILE A 347 0.20 -10.58 20.83
C ILE A 347 -0.30 -9.82 22.06
N THR A 348 -1.56 -9.99 22.44
CA THR A 348 -2.10 -9.33 23.62
C THR A 348 -1.80 -10.12 24.89
N LYS A 349 -1.85 -9.45 26.04
CA LYS A 349 -1.73 -10.13 27.36
C LYS A 349 -2.90 -11.05 27.70
N LYS A 350 -4.00 -11.01 26.94
CA LYS A 350 -5.14 -11.93 27.08
C LYS A 350 -4.97 -13.20 26.25
N CYS A 351 -3.96 -13.28 25.40
CA CYS A 351 -3.64 -14.50 24.66
C CYS A 351 -3.30 -15.64 25.62
N LYS A 352 -4.06 -16.74 25.52
CA LYS A 352 -3.89 -17.90 26.42
C LYS A 352 -2.58 -18.65 26.19
N ASP A 353 -2.10 -18.65 24.94
CA ASP A 353 -0.83 -19.31 24.57
C ASP A 353 0.01 -18.37 23.68
N PRO A 354 0.71 -17.39 24.27
CA PRO A 354 1.54 -16.46 23.52
C PRO A 354 2.73 -17.13 22.83
N VAL A 355 3.18 -18.30 23.33
CA VAL A 355 4.24 -19.09 22.69
C VAL A 355 3.74 -19.69 21.37
N ALA A 356 2.58 -20.31 21.36
CA ALA A 356 1.99 -20.85 20.13
C ALA A 356 1.63 -19.73 19.14
N ALA A 357 1.11 -18.61 19.64
CA ALA A 357 0.82 -17.43 18.82
C ALA A 357 2.08 -16.89 18.14
N PHE A 358 3.18 -16.74 18.90
CA PHE A 358 4.45 -16.28 18.30
C PHE A 358 5.03 -17.31 17.31
N LYS A 359 5.01 -18.60 17.63
CA LYS A 359 5.46 -19.65 16.69
C LYS A 359 4.65 -19.65 15.40
N PHE A 360 3.35 -19.33 15.49
CA PHE A 360 2.52 -19.14 14.32
C PHE A 360 2.98 -17.93 13.48
N LEU A 361 3.25 -16.77 14.10
CA LEU A 361 3.78 -15.60 13.40
C LEU A 361 5.13 -15.89 12.73
N ASP A 362 6.05 -16.60 13.40
CA ASP A 362 7.32 -17.04 12.81
C ASP A 362 7.10 -18.01 11.64
N ARG A 363 6.11 -18.91 11.75
CA ARG A 363 5.75 -19.87 10.71
C ARG A 363 5.20 -19.18 9.46
N MET A 364 4.43 -18.09 9.62
CA MET A 364 3.92 -17.29 8.51
C MET A 364 5.05 -16.66 7.66
N ALA A 365 6.22 -16.42 8.25
CA ALA A 365 7.40 -15.92 7.56
C ALA A 365 8.22 -17.02 6.84
N GLN A 366 7.80 -18.28 6.87
CA GLN A 366 8.51 -19.37 6.21
C GLN A 366 8.19 -19.43 4.71
N GLU A 367 9.19 -19.81 3.90
CA GLU A 367 9.12 -19.71 2.43
C GLU A 367 7.97 -20.50 1.78
N ASP A 368 7.61 -21.67 2.31
CA ASP A 368 6.49 -22.45 1.79
C ASP A 368 5.14 -21.74 1.97
N ILE A 369 4.95 -21.08 3.13
CA ILE A 369 3.77 -20.22 3.36
C ILE A 369 3.84 -18.98 2.46
N LEU A 370 5.01 -18.33 2.36
CA LEU A 370 5.18 -17.17 1.48
C LEU A 370 4.90 -17.51 0.01
N LYS A 371 5.34 -18.69 -0.49
CA LYS A 371 5.00 -19.18 -1.82
C LYS A 371 3.49 -19.37 -1.97
N LEU A 372 2.86 -20.01 -1.00
CA LEU A 372 1.43 -20.28 -1.03
C LEU A 372 0.60 -18.99 -1.08
N ILE A 373 0.89 -18.00 -0.24
CA ILE A 373 0.10 -16.76 -0.20
C ILE A 373 0.39 -15.79 -1.36
N ASN A 374 1.60 -15.82 -1.96
CA ASN A 374 1.98 -14.88 -3.01
C ASN A 374 1.91 -15.47 -4.43
N TRP A 375 2.14 -16.77 -4.59
CA TRP A 375 2.10 -17.43 -5.89
C TRP A 375 0.85 -18.29 -6.09
N GLY A 376 0.25 -18.76 -4.99
CA GLY A 376 -0.89 -19.65 -5.00
C GLY A 376 -0.50 -21.11 -4.82
N ILE A 377 -1.35 -22.01 -5.27
CA ILE A 377 -1.22 -23.47 -5.15
C ILE A 377 -0.44 -24.01 -6.34
N GLN A 378 0.67 -24.71 -6.09
CA GLN A 378 1.45 -25.36 -7.14
C GLN A 378 0.59 -26.36 -7.92
N GLY A 379 0.73 -26.35 -9.25
CA GLY A 379 -0.07 -27.15 -10.18
C GLY A 379 -1.40 -26.50 -10.58
N GLN A 380 -1.95 -25.63 -9.74
CA GLN A 380 -3.19 -24.88 -10.01
C GLN A 380 -2.88 -23.43 -10.44
N ASP A 381 -2.14 -22.69 -9.62
CA ASP A 381 -1.89 -21.26 -9.81
C ASP A 381 -0.51 -20.95 -10.38
N TYR A 382 0.43 -21.88 -10.25
CA TYR A 382 1.76 -21.83 -10.85
C TYR A 382 2.34 -23.25 -11.01
N TYR A 383 3.41 -23.36 -11.78
CA TYR A 383 4.17 -24.61 -11.95
C TYR A 383 5.66 -24.36 -11.75
N VAL A 384 6.42 -25.44 -11.58
CA VAL A 384 7.89 -25.40 -11.46
C VAL A 384 8.52 -26.10 -12.64
N LYS A 385 9.48 -25.43 -13.31
CA LYS A 385 10.28 -25.98 -14.39
C LYS A 385 11.75 -25.63 -14.17
N ASN A 386 12.63 -26.63 -14.19
CA ASN A 386 14.06 -26.45 -13.93
C ASN A 386 14.35 -25.65 -12.63
N GLY A 387 13.61 -25.97 -11.56
CA GLY A 387 13.74 -25.30 -10.26
C GLY A 387 13.19 -23.87 -10.19
N LYS A 388 12.59 -23.34 -11.27
CA LYS A 388 12.00 -22.01 -11.31
C LYS A 388 10.48 -22.06 -11.33
N MET A 389 9.85 -21.09 -10.65
CA MET A 389 8.40 -20.93 -10.65
C MET A 389 7.95 -20.10 -11.86
N TYR A 390 6.90 -20.56 -12.52
CA TYR A 390 6.29 -19.92 -13.69
C TYR A 390 4.77 -20.00 -13.62
N LYS A 391 4.10 -19.12 -14.36
CA LYS A 391 2.66 -19.20 -14.63
C LYS A 391 2.43 -19.44 -16.13
N THR A 392 1.50 -20.32 -16.47
CA THR A 392 0.99 -20.45 -17.85
C THR A 392 0.20 -19.20 -18.24
N ALA A 393 -0.09 -19.02 -19.54
CA ALA A 393 -0.93 -17.91 -20.01
C ALA A 393 -2.28 -17.87 -19.27
N GLN A 394 -2.94 -19.03 -19.06
CA GLN A 394 -4.20 -19.12 -18.32
C GLN A 394 -4.02 -18.74 -16.84
N GLN A 395 -2.94 -19.20 -16.20
CA GLN A 395 -2.65 -18.85 -14.80
C GLN A 395 -2.33 -17.36 -14.63
N ILE A 396 -1.71 -16.72 -15.63
CA ILE A 396 -1.50 -15.28 -15.65
C ILE A 396 -2.84 -14.55 -15.75
N GLN A 397 -3.73 -14.95 -16.68
CA GLN A 397 -5.06 -14.36 -16.81
C GLN A 397 -5.85 -14.50 -15.50
N ASN A 398 -5.82 -15.66 -14.86
CA ASN A 398 -6.44 -15.88 -13.56
C ASN A 398 -5.84 -14.96 -12.49
N TYR A 399 -4.51 -14.89 -12.39
CA TYR A 399 -3.84 -14.03 -11.42
C TYR A 399 -4.12 -12.55 -11.64
N MET A 400 -4.25 -12.10 -12.89
CA MET A 400 -4.59 -10.72 -13.24
C MET A 400 -6.05 -10.37 -12.95
N ASN A 401 -6.92 -11.38 -12.73
CA ASN A 401 -8.31 -11.17 -12.34
C ASN A 401 -8.43 -10.99 -10.82
N PRO A 402 -8.81 -9.79 -10.31
CA PRO A 402 -8.95 -9.52 -8.88
C PRO A 402 -9.94 -10.46 -8.18
N ASP A 403 -11.06 -10.80 -8.83
CA ASP A 403 -12.10 -11.68 -8.25
C ASP A 403 -11.58 -13.10 -8.08
N TYR A 404 -10.77 -13.58 -9.03
CA TYR A 404 -10.10 -14.88 -8.90
C TYR A 404 -9.14 -14.89 -7.72
N ARG A 405 -8.26 -13.87 -7.62
CA ARG A 405 -7.30 -13.76 -6.50
C ARG A 405 -8.01 -13.72 -5.15
N LYS A 406 -9.06 -12.90 -5.05
CA LYS A 406 -9.88 -12.79 -3.84
C LYS A 406 -10.51 -14.14 -3.47
N LYS A 407 -11.12 -14.83 -4.43
CA LYS A 407 -11.75 -16.15 -4.24
C LYS A 407 -10.73 -17.20 -3.81
N GLN A 408 -9.52 -17.19 -4.38
CA GLN A 408 -8.44 -18.12 -4.04
C GLN A 408 -7.73 -17.74 -2.74
N GLY A 409 -7.70 -16.46 -2.38
CA GLY A 409 -6.94 -15.92 -1.25
C GLY A 409 -5.48 -15.64 -1.60
N ILE A 410 -5.16 -15.36 -2.88
CA ILE A 410 -3.80 -15.02 -3.33
C ILE A 410 -3.53 -13.54 -3.08
N GLY A 411 -2.49 -13.23 -2.30
CA GLY A 411 -2.10 -11.86 -1.98
C GLY A 411 -3.18 -11.13 -1.18
N GLY A 412 -3.13 -9.80 -1.19
CA GLY A 412 -4.11 -8.95 -0.52
C GLY A 412 -3.70 -8.47 0.87
N ASN A 413 -4.41 -7.45 1.36
CA ASN A 413 -4.02 -6.66 2.54
C ASN A 413 -3.89 -7.47 3.82
N ILE A 414 -4.69 -8.54 3.99
CA ILE A 414 -4.61 -9.38 5.20
C ILE A 414 -3.25 -10.09 5.29
N TRP A 415 -2.78 -10.73 4.20
CA TRP A 415 -1.45 -11.36 4.20
C TRP A 415 -0.31 -10.35 4.32
N PHE A 416 -0.56 -9.11 3.90
CA PHE A 416 0.43 -8.03 3.89
C PHE A 416 0.92 -7.64 5.28
N ALA A 417 0.10 -7.77 6.32
CA ALA A 417 0.47 -7.37 7.68
C ALA A 417 1.28 -8.44 8.43
N PHE A 418 1.35 -9.68 7.91
CA PHE A 418 2.17 -10.71 8.51
C PHE A 418 3.66 -10.47 8.25
N PRO A 419 4.55 -10.94 9.13
CA PRO A 419 5.99 -10.87 8.94
C PRO A 419 6.41 -11.51 7.61
N ARG A 420 7.13 -10.76 6.77
CA ARG A 420 7.63 -11.20 5.48
C ARG A 420 8.85 -10.39 5.04
N PRO A 421 9.69 -10.93 4.14
CA PRO A 421 10.72 -10.14 3.47
C PRO A 421 10.12 -9.20 2.40
N PRO A 422 10.92 -8.29 1.84
CA PRO A 422 10.56 -7.54 0.63
C PRO A 422 10.10 -8.45 -0.51
N PHE A 423 9.10 -8.02 -1.25
CA PHE A 423 8.51 -8.81 -2.34
C PHE A 423 9.44 -9.03 -3.54
N ASP A 424 10.41 -8.15 -3.74
CA ASP A 424 11.43 -8.22 -4.79
C ASP A 424 12.63 -9.11 -4.43
N TRP A 425 12.70 -9.59 -3.17
CA TRP A 425 13.72 -10.56 -2.80
C TRP A 425 13.45 -11.91 -3.45
N THR A 426 14.50 -12.73 -3.51
CA THR A 426 14.46 -14.07 -4.12
C THR A 426 14.44 -15.13 -3.03
N TYR A 427 13.62 -16.18 -3.20
CA TYR A 427 13.62 -17.34 -2.31
C TYR A 427 15.00 -17.99 -2.21
N SER A 428 15.31 -18.60 -1.06
CA SER A 428 16.63 -19.21 -0.82
C SER A 428 17.00 -20.30 -1.82
N ASP A 429 16.01 -21.05 -2.30
CA ASP A 429 16.16 -22.06 -3.35
C ASP A 429 16.29 -21.47 -4.76
N LYS A 430 16.32 -20.15 -4.87
CA LYS A 430 16.38 -19.40 -6.13
C LYS A 430 15.22 -19.70 -7.09
N SER A 431 14.12 -20.24 -6.60
CA SER A 431 12.96 -20.63 -7.43
C SER A 431 12.21 -19.44 -8.05
N GLY A 432 12.26 -18.25 -7.41
CA GLY A 432 11.60 -17.05 -7.90
C GLY A 432 11.65 -15.91 -6.90
N LYS A 433 11.00 -14.80 -7.23
CA LYS A 433 10.78 -13.66 -6.33
C LYS A 433 9.75 -14.02 -5.27
N ILE A 434 9.78 -13.33 -4.11
CA ILE A 434 8.80 -13.55 -3.04
C ILE A 434 7.38 -13.35 -3.56
N SER A 435 7.12 -12.30 -4.35
CA SER A 435 5.86 -12.16 -5.08
C SER A 435 6.05 -12.32 -6.58
N TRP A 436 5.06 -12.95 -7.24
CA TRP A 436 5.03 -13.04 -8.70
C TRP A 436 5.05 -11.68 -9.37
N ASP A 437 4.45 -10.66 -8.77
CA ASP A 437 4.40 -9.30 -9.30
C ASP A 437 5.76 -8.68 -9.59
N TYR A 438 6.83 -9.20 -8.98
CA TYR A 438 8.21 -8.75 -9.16
C TYR A 438 9.05 -9.70 -10.04
N SER A 439 8.44 -10.72 -10.64
CA SER A 439 9.11 -11.63 -11.56
C SER A 439 9.23 -11.03 -12.97
N ASP A 440 10.24 -11.45 -13.73
CA ASP A 440 10.41 -11.02 -15.14
C ASP A 440 9.15 -11.31 -15.96
N GLN A 441 8.51 -12.46 -15.72
CA GLN A 441 7.26 -12.83 -16.40
C GLN A 441 6.11 -11.87 -16.08
N ALA A 442 6.03 -11.36 -14.87
CA ALA A 442 5.02 -10.36 -14.48
C ALA A 442 5.27 -9.02 -15.19
N LEU A 443 6.52 -8.60 -15.28
CA LEU A 443 6.89 -7.35 -15.95
C LEU A 443 6.46 -7.35 -17.41
N GLU A 444 6.63 -8.50 -18.12
CA GLU A 444 6.22 -8.64 -19.50
C GLU A 444 4.69 -8.74 -19.68
N ALA A 445 4.00 -9.41 -18.74
CA ALA A 445 2.58 -9.73 -18.85
C ALA A 445 1.65 -8.62 -18.38
N ARG A 446 2.09 -7.75 -17.47
CA ARG A 446 1.21 -6.79 -16.77
C ARG A 446 0.83 -5.58 -17.61
N TYR A 447 1.69 -5.15 -18.54
CA TYR A 447 1.36 -4.01 -19.37
C TYR A 447 0.35 -4.36 -20.46
N LYS A 448 -0.74 -3.61 -20.50
CA LYS A 448 -1.81 -3.72 -21.48
C LYS A 448 -1.41 -3.05 -22.81
N PRO A 449 -2.09 -3.34 -23.93
CA PRO A 449 -1.72 -2.77 -25.23
C PRO A 449 -1.60 -1.25 -25.24
N TYR A 450 -2.52 -0.54 -24.59
CA TYR A 450 -2.48 0.93 -24.53
C TYR A 450 -1.30 1.45 -23.68
N GLU A 451 -0.91 0.72 -22.60
CA GLU A 451 0.27 1.05 -21.81
C GLU A 451 1.56 0.83 -22.60
N LYS A 452 1.63 -0.27 -23.38
CA LYS A 452 2.76 -0.54 -24.28
C LYS A 452 2.92 0.53 -25.35
N GLU A 453 1.81 1.11 -25.85
CA GLU A 453 1.83 2.26 -26.75
C GLU A 453 2.52 3.47 -26.10
N VAL A 454 2.13 3.77 -24.84
CA VAL A 454 2.72 4.89 -24.07
C VAL A 454 4.21 4.64 -23.79
N LEU A 455 4.57 3.42 -23.32
CA LEU A 455 5.97 3.04 -23.07
C LEU A 455 6.83 3.20 -24.33
N LYS A 456 6.31 2.79 -25.49
CA LYS A 456 6.97 2.94 -26.79
C LYS A 456 7.16 4.42 -27.16
N ALA A 457 6.12 5.25 -26.96
CA ALA A 457 6.17 6.68 -27.26
C ALA A 457 7.25 7.40 -26.44
N TYR A 458 7.37 7.05 -25.15
CA TYR A 458 8.40 7.59 -24.25
C TYR A 458 9.76 6.89 -24.34
N LYS A 459 9.89 5.78 -25.08
CA LYS A 459 11.11 4.95 -25.20
C LYS A 459 11.60 4.44 -23.84
N ILE A 460 10.70 4.04 -22.97
CA ILE A 460 10.96 3.50 -21.61
C ILE A 460 10.50 2.05 -21.49
N LYS A 461 11.04 1.32 -20.50
CA LYS A 461 10.66 -0.06 -20.21
C LYS A 461 9.57 -0.14 -19.13
N SER A 462 9.51 0.87 -18.26
CA SER A 462 8.60 0.94 -17.13
C SER A 462 8.17 2.40 -16.90
N PHE A 463 6.94 2.64 -16.45
CA PHE A 463 6.48 4.00 -16.13
C PHE A 463 7.31 4.66 -15.02
N LYS A 464 7.88 3.86 -14.11
CA LYS A 464 8.78 4.39 -13.08
C LYS A 464 10.05 5.01 -13.67
N ASP A 465 10.46 4.63 -14.89
CA ASP A 465 11.65 5.18 -15.56
C ASP A 465 11.51 6.68 -15.88
N LEU A 466 10.28 7.21 -15.86
CA LEU A 466 10.01 8.65 -15.97
C LEU A 466 10.42 9.42 -14.71
N PHE A 467 10.47 8.75 -13.55
CA PHE A 467 10.66 9.35 -12.23
C PHE A 467 12.09 9.20 -11.74
N SER A 468 12.44 9.96 -10.70
CA SER A 468 13.67 9.74 -9.96
C SER A 468 13.68 8.34 -9.33
N PRO A 469 14.86 7.72 -9.16
CA PRO A 469 14.99 6.49 -8.38
C PRO A 469 14.39 6.67 -6.99
N THR A 470 13.80 5.59 -6.46
CA THR A 470 13.29 5.57 -5.09
C THR A 470 14.34 6.05 -4.09
N TRP A 471 13.89 6.73 -3.05
CA TRP A 471 14.75 7.25 -2.01
C TRP A 471 14.64 6.39 -0.76
N ASN A 472 15.77 5.87 -0.28
CA ASN A 472 15.83 5.11 0.96
C ASN A 472 15.98 6.11 2.12
N SER A 473 14.94 6.23 2.94
CA SER A 473 14.92 7.15 4.07
C SER A 473 15.79 6.64 5.22
N PRO A 474 16.77 7.45 5.69
CA PRO A 474 17.59 7.05 6.83
C PRO A 474 16.86 7.11 8.17
N TYR A 475 15.67 7.72 8.22
CA TYR A 475 14.86 7.87 9.42
C TYR A 475 13.43 7.29 9.31
N GLY A 476 13.13 6.61 8.22
CA GLY A 476 11.79 6.10 7.96
C GLY A 476 10.85 7.16 7.40
N TYR A 477 9.58 7.14 7.84
CA TYR A 477 8.60 8.18 7.51
C TYR A 477 8.44 9.17 8.65
N GLY A 478 8.46 10.48 8.35
CA GLY A 478 8.20 11.52 9.35
C GLY A 478 6.77 11.49 9.88
N TRP A 479 5.82 11.03 9.08
CA TRP A 479 4.41 10.94 9.47
C TRP A 479 4.09 9.75 10.39
N ASP A 480 4.93 8.71 10.46
CA ASP A 480 4.68 7.53 11.29
C ASP A 480 5.09 7.70 12.77
N ILE A 481 5.68 8.86 13.12
CA ILE A 481 6.04 9.19 14.49
C ILE A 481 4.77 9.40 15.32
N LYS A 482 4.55 8.49 16.26
CA LYS A 482 3.39 8.57 17.16
C LYS A 482 3.63 9.61 18.24
N LEU A 483 2.65 10.50 18.41
CA LEU A 483 2.67 11.54 19.43
C LEU A 483 2.00 11.06 20.72
N PRO A 484 2.47 11.52 21.90
CA PRO A 484 1.67 11.49 23.12
C PRO A 484 0.36 12.28 22.97
N ASP A 485 -0.67 11.92 23.76
CA ASP A 485 -2.02 12.48 23.62
C ASP A 485 -2.07 14.01 23.72
N ASP A 486 -1.30 14.60 24.62
CA ASP A 486 -1.21 16.06 24.78
C ASP A 486 -0.61 16.76 23.54
N LEU A 487 0.39 16.14 22.92
CA LEU A 487 0.99 16.65 21.68
C LEU A 487 0.08 16.36 20.48
N GLN A 488 -0.63 15.23 20.48
CA GLN A 488 -1.61 14.90 19.44
C GLN A 488 -2.76 15.92 19.42
N ALA A 489 -3.22 16.37 20.60
CA ALA A 489 -4.22 17.43 20.69
C ALA A 489 -3.75 18.76 20.06
N ILE A 490 -2.48 19.13 20.27
CA ILE A 490 -1.87 20.30 19.62
C ILE A 490 -1.79 20.11 18.09
N GLN A 491 -1.38 18.93 17.66
CA GLN A 491 -1.32 18.59 16.23
C GLN A 491 -2.70 18.72 15.58
N ASN A 492 -3.74 18.15 16.21
CA ASN A 492 -5.10 18.22 15.69
C ASN A 492 -5.61 19.66 15.55
N GLN A 493 -5.29 20.56 16.50
CA GLN A 493 -5.62 21.97 16.39
C GLN A 493 -4.93 22.64 15.20
N ALA A 494 -3.66 22.32 14.97
CA ALA A 494 -2.91 22.83 13.82
C ALA A 494 -3.50 22.31 12.50
N ASP A 495 -3.79 21.01 12.42
CA ASP A 495 -4.35 20.35 11.24
C ASP A 495 -5.72 20.94 10.87
N ASP A 496 -6.60 21.15 11.83
CA ASP A 496 -7.90 21.78 11.61
C ASP A 496 -7.78 23.20 11.08
N LEU A 497 -6.86 23.97 11.63
CA LEU A 497 -6.62 25.32 11.19
C LEU A 497 -6.05 25.35 9.76
N GLN A 498 -5.08 24.50 9.48
CA GLN A 498 -4.46 24.34 8.18
C GLN A 498 -5.50 23.96 7.11
N ARG A 499 -6.28 22.93 7.36
CA ARG A 499 -7.35 22.47 6.45
C ARG A 499 -8.33 23.60 6.11
N ARG A 500 -8.86 24.28 7.13
CA ARG A 500 -9.84 25.36 6.94
C ARG A 500 -9.26 26.55 6.17
N TYR A 501 -8.05 26.99 6.54
CA TYR A 501 -7.48 28.19 5.95
C TYR A 501 -6.89 27.97 4.57
N ILE A 502 -6.27 26.82 4.30
CA ILE A 502 -5.79 26.48 2.95
C ILE A 502 -6.98 26.35 1.99
N THR A 503 -8.05 25.67 2.39
CA THR A 503 -9.29 25.60 1.62
C THR A 503 -9.87 26.99 1.36
N LYS A 504 -10.02 27.82 2.41
CA LYS A 504 -10.52 29.18 2.32
C LYS A 504 -9.65 30.04 1.40
N ALA A 505 -8.33 29.89 1.46
CA ALA A 505 -7.39 30.64 0.64
C ALA A 505 -7.50 30.24 -0.85
N ILE A 506 -7.62 28.94 -1.15
CA ILE A 506 -7.80 28.46 -2.53
C ILE A 506 -9.14 28.96 -3.11
N MET A 507 -10.21 28.99 -2.33
CA MET A 507 -11.54 29.45 -2.74
C MET A 507 -11.73 30.96 -2.68
N ALA A 508 -10.72 31.72 -2.25
CA ALA A 508 -10.81 33.17 -2.07
C ALA A 508 -11.08 33.88 -3.40
N LYS A 509 -11.83 35.00 -3.31
CA LYS A 509 -12.04 35.89 -4.45
C LYS A 509 -10.72 36.53 -4.92
N PRO A 510 -10.65 36.98 -6.19
CA PRO A 510 -9.47 37.70 -6.67
C PRO A 510 -9.08 38.85 -5.73
N GLY A 511 -7.79 38.90 -5.35
CA GLY A 511 -7.25 39.91 -4.46
C GLY A 511 -7.34 39.60 -2.95
N GLU A 512 -8.13 38.61 -2.52
CA GLU A 512 -8.29 38.28 -1.09
C GLU A 512 -7.31 37.23 -0.57
N TYR A 513 -6.65 36.50 -1.46
CA TYR A 513 -5.76 35.37 -1.10
C TYR A 513 -4.72 35.75 -0.03
N ASP A 514 -3.96 36.82 -0.27
CA ASP A 514 -2.85 37.22 0.62
C ASP A 514 -3.35 37.64 2.02
N LYS A 515 -4.53 38.27 2.11
CA LYS A 515 -5.17 38.61 3.38
C LYS A 515 -5.50 37.35 4.20
N ILE A 516 -6.13 36.36 3.53
CA ILE A 516 -6.51 35.09 4.17
C ILE A 516 -5.26 34.31 4.58
N TRP A 517 -4.23 34.28 3.74
CA TRP A 517 -2.96 33.64 4.07
C TRP A 517 -2.27 34.26 5.28
N ASN A 518 -2.23 35.59 5.39
CA ASN A 518 -1.65 36.30 6.53
C ASN A 518 -2.45 36.05 7.81
N GLU A 519 -3.79 36.00 7.74
CA GLU A 519 -4.65 35.60 8.85
C GLU A 519 -4.33 34.19 9.32
N TYR A 520 -4.19 33.24 8.36
CA TYR A 520 -3.75 31.86 8.64
C TYR A 520 -2.46 31.83 9.43
N LEU A 521 -1.41 32.47 8.95
CA LEU A 521 -0.11 32.50 9.64
C LEU A 521 -0.20 33.12 11.04
N SER A 522 -0.99 34.19 11.20
CA SER A 522 -1.21 34.83 12.51
C SER A 522 -1.88 33.87 13.50
N LYS A 523 -2.85 33.08 13.07
CA LYS A 523 -3.52 32.09 13.90
C LYS A 523 -2.63 30.90 14.22
N MET A 524 -1.85 30.40 13.25
CA MET A 524 -0.88 29.33 13.48
C MET A 524 0.15 29.68 14.56
N LYS A 525 0.60 30.94 14.65
CA LYS A 525 1.54 31.38 15.68
C LYS A 525 0.99 31.25 17.10
N ARG A 526 -0.34 31.17 17.29
CA ARG A 526 -0.98 31.02 18.61
C ARG A 526 -1.05 29.56 19.07
N ILE A 527 -0.86 28.62 18.16
CA ILE A 527 -0.81 27.20 18.50
C ILE A 527 0.62 26.85 18.94
N PRO A 528 0.80 26.17 20.07
CA PRO A 528 2.14 25.80 20.55
C PRO A 528 2.76 24.63 19.77
N LEU A 529 2.69 24.68 18.43
CA LEU A 529 3.13 23.64 17.51
C LEU A 529 4.64 23.32 17.65
N LYS A 530 5.40 24.27 18.21
CA LYS A 530 6.82 24.05 18.52
C LYS A 530 7.05 22.82 19.40
N LYS A 531 6.16 22.51 20.35
CA LYS A 531 6.27 21.31 21.20
C LYS A 531 6.24 20.02 20.37
N VAL A 532 5.35 19.96 19.38
CA VAL A 532 5.22 18.83 18.45
C VAL A 532 6.46 18.71 17.55
N ILE A 533 6.92 19.85 17.01
CA ILE A 533 8.14 19.93 16.19
C ILE A 533 9.35 19.42 16.98
N ASP A 534 9.54 19.89 18.20
CA ASP A 534 10.68 19.50 19.04
C ASP A 534 10.65 18.00 19.37
N PHE A 535 9.47 17.44 19.63
CA PHE A 535 9.30 16.00 19.86
C PHE A 535 9.66 15.18 18.61
N ARG A 536 9.10 15.56 17.45
CA ARG A 536 9.41 14.89 16.17
C ARG A 536 10.90 15.01 15.85
N GLN A 537 11.50 16.16 16.03
CA GLN A 537 12.92 16.38 15.78
C GLN A 537 13.81 15.47 16.64
N LYS A 538 13.51 15.35 17.95
CA LYS A 538 14.22 14.42 18.84
C LYS A 538 14.12 12.98 18.36
N GLU A 539 12.93 12.56 17.94
CA GLU A 539 12.71 11.20 17.43
C GLU A 539 13.43 10.96 16.10
N ILE A 540 13.40 11.91 15.16
CA ILE A 540 14.16 11.82 13.90
C ILE A 540 15.67 11.73 14.19
N GLN A 541 16.20 12.56 15.08
CA GLN A 541 17.60 12.53 15.47
C GLN A 541 18.00 11.21 16.12
N ARG A 542 17.11 10.64 16.97
CA ARG A 542 17.30 9.30 17.53
C ARG A 542 17.36 8.24 16.43
N ARG A 543 16.39 8.25 15.49
CA ARG A 543 16.35 7.31 14.35
C ARG A 543 17.60 7.42 13.48
N LEU A 544 18.04 8.63 13.15
CA LEU A 544 19.28 8.85 12.39
C LEU A 544 20.51 8.27 13.08
N LYS A 545 20.58 8.33 14.42
CA LYS A 545 21.67 7.77 15.22
C LYS A 545 21.61 6.25 15.34
N GLU A 546 20.43 5.67 15.56
CA GLU A 546 20.28 4.27 15.95
C GLU A 546 20.04 3.33 14.77
N TRP A 547 19.43 3.81 13.68
CA TRP A 547 19.06 2.99 12.54
C TRP A 547 20.14 2.90 11.45
N ASN A 548 21.08 3.82 11.44
CA ASN A 548 22.20 3.85 10.51
C ASN A 548 23.51 3.40 11.19
#